data_24906cd06d82180272d6b50f61691242
#
_entry.id   24906cd06d82180272d6b50f61691242
#
_cell.length_a   1.000
_cell.length_b   1.000
_cell.length_c   1.000
_cell.angle_alpha   90.00
_cell.angle_beta   90.00
_cell.angle_gamma   90.00
#
_symmetry.space_group_name_H-M   'P 1'
#
loop_
_entity.id
_entity.type
_entity.pdbx_description
1 polymer ?
#
loop_
_entity_poly.entity_id
_entity_poly.type
_entity_poly.pdbx_seq_one_letter_code
_entity_poly.pdbx_strand_id
1 'polypeptide(L)'
;MLDLFDILLLSRRTPADDRTLAFRRIDGNAASNVIYFLPWFTPFWVARRARFAPLEFLAAYEMPPAIVSSEPAFCVQAMRGLVQDAERLLQKRKIRAEDAVIVGLSVGTYPATYLANRIGARLCSVASADRADLAIWESPATRVIKHRALKKGFGLAHYSELLHGSHPAQNLAGIAPNSVFVVGQRDPYIPPNCRTGLLQAIAKHVRAAQVIKLDAGHFKTLTASGRYQRAMLGIKTVRRKLWRMPAWPFRGAGERSPASP
;
A
#
# COMPACT_ATOMS: atom_id res chain seq x y z
N MET A 1 -17.64 -10.36 -4.20
CA MET A 1 -17.74 -9.72 -5.52
C MET A 1 -16.56 -8.76 -5.65
N LEU A 2 -15.71 -8.92 -6.68
CA LEU A 2 -14.61 -8.00 -6.95
C LEU A 2 -15.17 -6.63 -7.33
N ASP A 3 -14.57 -5.57 -6.81
CA ASP A 3 -14.89 -4.21 -7.23
C ASP A 3 -14.37 -3.99 -8.67
N LEU A 4 -15.05 -3.17 -9.47
CA LEU A 4 -14.62 -2.87 -10.84
C LEU A 4 -13.16 -2.39 -10.90
N PHE A 5 -12.73 -1.62 -9.91
CA PHE A 5 -11.35 -1.16 -9.80
C PHE A 5 -10.37 -2.29 -9.46
N ASP A 6 -10.79 -3.29 -8.67
CA ASP A 6 -9.98 -4.47 -8.41
C ASP A 6 -9.79 -5.28 -9.71
N ILE A 7 -10.82 -5.39 -10.54
CA ILE A 7 -10.75 -6.05 -11.86
C ILE A 7 -9.78 -5.30 -12.80
N LEU A 8 -9.86 -3.96 -12.84
CA LEU A 8 -8.97 -3.12 -13.65
C LEU A 8 -7.50 -3.21 -13.19
N LEU A 9 -7.26 -3.34 -11.89
CA LEU A 9 -5.90 -3.56 -11.37
C LEU A 9 -5.35 -4.94 -11.76
N LEU A 10 -6.20 -5.98 -11.75
CA LEU A 10 -5.82 -7.33 -12.18
C LEU A 10 -5.49 -7.40 -13.68
N SER A 11 -6.10 -6.55 -14.49
CA SER A 11 -5.87 -6.51 -15.95
C SER A 11 -4.56 -5.79 -16.34
N ARG A 12 -3.90 -5.10 -15.41
CA ARG A 12 -2.64 -4.42 -15.68
C ARG A 12 -1.54 -5.43 -16.03
N ARG A 13 -0.81 -5.12 -17.09
CA ARG A 13 0.31 -5.96 -17.50
C ARG A 13 1.43 -5.87 -16.47
N THR A 14 1.82 -7.02 -15.92
CA THR A 14 3.05 -7.13 -15.13
C THR A 14 4.24 -6.69 -15.98
N PRO A 15 5.21 -5.90 -15.45
CA PRO A 15 6.37 -5.47 -16.21
C PRO A 15 7.09 -6.63 -16.89
N ALA A 16 7.60 -6.40 -18.08
CA ALA A 16 8.44 -7.37 -18.78
C ALA A 16 9.71 -7.67 -17.96
N ASP A 17 10.34 -6.61 -17.44
CA ASP A 17 11.47 -6.70 -16.51
C ASP A 17 10.99 -6.40 -15.08
N ASP A 18 10.96 -7.43 -14.24
CA ASP A 18 10.62 -7.37 -12.84
C ASP A 18 11.87 -7.32 -11.92
N ARG A 19 13.07 -7.05 -12.47
CA ARG A 19 14.33 -6.88 -11.74
C ARG A 19 14.76 -5.42 -11.60
N THR A 20 14.05 -4.49 -12.24
CA THR A 20 14.36 -3.06 -12.16
C THR A 20 14.23 -2.55 -10.73
N LEU A 21 15.35 -2.15 -10.14
CA LEU A 21 15.45 -1.60 -8.77
C LEU A 21 15.16 -0.10 -8.71
N ALA A 22 15.22 0.60 -9.85
CA ALA A 22 14.99 2.03 -9.91
C ALA A 22 13.56 2.36 -9.46
N PHE A 23 13.46 3.24 -8.48
CA PHE A 23 12.21 3.80 -7.97
C PHE A 23 12.17 5.31 -8.22
N ARG A 24 10.97 5.87 -8.18
CA ARG A 24 10.78 7.31 -8.26
C ARG A 24 10.39 7.85 -6.90
N ARG A 25 11.13 8.86 -6.42
CA ARG A 25 10.76 9.66 -5.25
C ARG A 25 10.19 10.99 -5.73
N ILE A 26 9.07 11.36 -5.18
CA ILE A 26 8.44 12.66 -5.36
C ILE A 26 8.63 13.45 -4.07
N ASP A 27 9.39 14.52 -4.15
CA ASP A 27 9.59 15.43 -3.01
C ASP A 27 8.36 16.33 -2.86
N GLY A 28 7.94 16.51 -1.61
CA GLY A 28 6.78 17.29 -1.23
C GLY A 28 7.16 18.55 -0.43
N ASN A 29 6.34 18.86 0.58
CA ASN A 29 6.60 20.00 1.46
C ASN A 29 7.73 19.65 2.45
N ALA A 30 8.79 20.43 2.43
CA ALA A 30 9.96 20.23 3.30
C ALA A 30 9.65 20.38 4.80
N ALA A 31 8.56 21.06 5.15
CA ALA A 31 8.08 21.18 6.54
C ALA A 31 7.23 19.99 6.99
N SER A 32 6.85 19.09 6.08
CA SER A 32 6.12 17.87 6.42
C SER A 32 7.08 16.80 6.97
N ASN A 33 6.54 15.94 7.83
CA ASN A 33 7.24 14.77 8.39
C ASN A 33 6.62 13.44 7.93
N VAL A 34 5.77 13.47 6.91
CA VAL A 34 5.04 12.30 6.41
C VAL A 34 5.76 11.70 5.20
N ILE A 35 6.05 10.41 5.24
CA ILE A 35 6.61 9.66 4.12
C ILE A 35 5.59 8.63 3.65
N TYR A 36 5.31 8.61 2.34
CA TYR A 36 4.45 7.62 1.70
C TYR A 36 5.24 6.57 0.94
N PHE A 37 4.88 5.31 1.12
CA PHE A 37 5.20 4.19 0.24
C PHE A 37 3.92 3.76 -0.47
N LEU A 38 3.89 3.93 -1.80
CA LEU A 38 2.67 3.82 -2.60
C LEU A 38 2.35 2.35 -2.97
N PRO A 39 1.13 2.07 -3.43
CA PRO A 39 0.80 0.76 -3.98
C PRO A 39 1.64 0.45 -5.24
N TRP A 40 1.81 -0.84 -5.53
CA TRP A 40 2.49 -1.28 -6.75
C TRP A 40 1.81 -0.72 -7.99
N PHE A 41 2.60 -0.27 -8.98
CA PHE A 41 2.12 0.37 -10.20
C PHE A 41 1.20 1.59 -10.04
N THR A 42 1.24 2.22 -8.88
CA THR A 42 0.40 3.40 -8.64
C THR A 42 1.25 4.66 -8.71
N PRO A 43 1.18 5.43 -9.82
CA PRO A 43 1.82 6.74 -9.87
C PRO A 43 1.26 7.67 -8.80
N PHE A 44 2.11 8.56 -8.31
CA PHE A 44 1.73 9.49 -7.23
C PHE A 44 0.49 10.32 -7.55
N TRP A 45 0.33 10.81 -8.78
CA TRP A 45 -0.83 11.59 -9.18
C TRP A 45 -2.14 10.80 -9.06
N VAL A 46 -2.10 9.47 -9.32
CA VAL A 46 -3.26 8.58 -9.09
C VAL A 46 -3.55 8.48 -7.60
N ALA A 47 -2.52 8.26 -6.78
CA ALA A 47 -2.68 8.14 -5.33
C ALA A 47 -3.29 9.41 -4.72
N ARG A 48 -2.88 10.59 -5.18
CA ARG A 48 -3.45 11.88 -4.75
C ARG A 48 -4.90 12.05 -5.19
N ARG A 49 -5.19 11.81 -6.47
CA ARG A 49 -6.54 11.95 -7.01
C ARG A 49 -7.52 10.96 -6.38
N ALA A 50 -7.10 9.73 -6.17
CA ALA A 50 -7.89 8.67 -5.52
C ALA A 50 -7.93 8.79 -3.98
N ARG A 51 -7.27 9.81 -3.41
CA ARG A 51 -7.22 10.07 -1.96
C ARG A 51 -6.53 8.98 -1.14
N PHE A 52 -5.65 8.17 -1.74
CA PHE A 52 -4.79 7.24 -1.00
C PHE A 52 -3.76 7.98 -0.17
N ALA A 53 -3.22 9.08 -0.71
CA ALA A 53 -2.23 9.94 -0.05
C ALA A 53 -2.79 11.36 0.13
N PRO A 54 -3.74 11.57 1.06
CA PRO A 54 -4.46 12.84 1.18
C PRO A 54 -3.72 13.91 1.99
N LEU A 55 -2.65 13.53 2.71
CA LEU A 55 -1.90 14.44 3.57
C LEU A 55 -0.83 15.21 2.79
N GLU A 56 -0.36 16.31 3.35
CA GLU A 56 0.93 16.85 2.97
C GLU A 56 2.03 15.88 3.34
N PHE A 57 3.09 15.84 2.55
CA PHE A 57 4.13 14.83 2.69
C PHE A 57 5.51 15.44 2.45
N LEU A 58 6.52 14.86 3.07
CA LEU A 58 7.93 15.13 2.81
C LEU A 58 8.37 14.46 1.51
N ALA A 59 8.05 13.16 1.38
CA ALA A 59 8.33 12.39 0.19
C ALA A 59 7.27 11.30 -0.05
N ALA A 60 7.07 10.94 -1.32
CA ALA A 60 6.28 9.79 -1.72
C ALA A 60 7.10 8.90 -2.67
N TYR A 61 7.14 7.61 -2.38
CA TYR A 61 7.89 6.61 -3.14
C TYR A 61 6.96 5.78 -4.01
N GLU A 62 7.16 5.85 -5.32
CA GLU A 62 6.57 4.91 -6.28
C GLU A 62 7.37 3.61 -6.25
N MET A 63 6.66 2.48 -6.11
CA MET A 63 7.33 1.18 -5.95
C MET A 63 8.05 0.75 -7.22
N PRO A 64 9.32 0.31 -7.13
CA PRO A 64 10.02 -0.26 -8.28
C PRO A 64 9.39 -1.59 -8.71
N PRO A 65 9.49 -1.97 -9.98
CA PRO A 65 9.05 -3.28 -10.45
C PRO A 65 9.57 -4.44 -9.59
N ALA A 66 10.82 -4.36 -9.16
CA ALA A 66 11.51 -5.37 -8.38
C ALA A 66 10.96 -5.61 -6.97
N ILE A 67 10.09 -4.73 -6.44
CA ILE A 67 9.49 -4.93 -5.11
C ILE A 67 8.65 -6.22 -5.06
N VAL A 68 8.17 -6.68 -6.22
CA VAL A 68 7.47 -7.94 -6.43
C VAL A 68 8.13 -8.63 -7.64
N SER A 69 9.33 -9.15 -7.46
CA SER A 69 10.12 -9.79 -8.52
C SER A 69 9.90 -11.30 -8.56
N SER A 70 10.11 -11.89 -9.74
CA SER A 70 10.20 -13.34 -9.94
C SER A 70 11.50 -13.94 -9.38
N GLU A 71 12.44 -13.10 -8.96
CA GLU A 71 13.68 -13.48 -8.29
C GLU A 71 13.70 -12.83 -6.90
N PRO A 72 13.54 -13.59 -5.81
CA PRO A 72 13.25 -13.04 -4.49
C PRO A 72 14.36 -12.12 -3.93
N ALA A 73 15.62 -12.31 -4.37
CA ALA A 73 16.72 -11.42 -4.00
C ALA A 73 16.48 -9.96 -4.41
N PHE A 74 15.86 -9.73 -5.57
CA PHE A 74 15.52 -8.37 -6.03
C PHE A 74 14.41 -7.73 -5.20
N CYS A 75 13.46 -8.52 -4.64
CA CYS A 75 12.46 -8.00 -3.70
C CYS A 75 13.14 -7.37 -2.48
N VAL A 76 14.12 -8.08 -1.91
CA VAL A 76 14.88 -7.62 -0.73
C VAL A 76 15.73 -6.39 -1.05
N GLN A 77 16.40 -6.39 -2.21
CA GLN A 77 17.20 -5.25 -2.66
C GLN A 77 16.35 -4.01 -2.87
N ALA A 78 15.20 -4.15 -3.53
CA ALA A 78 14.25 -3.06 -3.76
C ALA A 78 13.74 -2.47 -2.44
N MET A 79 13.33 -3.32 -1.50
CA MET A 79 12.89 -2.89 -0.17
C MET A 79 13.99 -2.13 0.56
N ARG A 80 15.22 -2.68 0.61
CA ARG A 80 16.35 -2.06 1.28
C ARG A 80 16.72 -0.71 0.65
N GLY A 81 16.70 -0.61 -0.68
CA GLY A 81 16.97 0.64 -1.40
C GLY A 81 15.99 1.76 -1.04
N LEU A 82 14.68 1.45 -1.01
CA LEU A 82 13.63 2.37 -0.60
C LEU A 82 13.81 2.83 0.84
N VAL A 83 14.07 1.91 1.76
CA VAL A 83 14.27 2.20 3.19
C VAL A 83 15.49 3.07 3.41
N GLN A 84 16.63 2.74 2.81
CA GLN A 84 17.87 3.52 2.94
C GLN A 84 17.73 4.95 2.40
N ASP A 85 17.01 5.14 1.28
CA ASP A 85 16.77 6.49 0.76
C ASP A 85 15.87 7.30 1.69
N ALA A 86 14.82 6.69 2.24
CA ALA A 86 13.93 7.34 3.20
C ALA A 86 14.64 7.70 4.50
N GLU A 87 15.50 6.82 5.04
CA GLU A 87 16.32 7.10 6.23
C GLU A 87 17.28 8.28 5.98
N ARG A 88 17.99 8.26 4.85
CA ARG A 88 18.88 9.38 4.48
C ARG A 88 18.11 10.70 4.35
N LEU A 89 16.89 10.66 3.81
CA LEU A 89 16.05 11.86 3.71
C LEU A 89 15.68 12.41 5.08
N LEU A 90 15.22 11.55 6.01
CA LEU A 90 14.88 11.94 7.38
C LEU A 90 16.09 12.55 8.09
N GLN A 91 17.24 11.91 7.99
CA GLN A 91 18.50 12.42 8.56
C GLN A 91 18.90 13.78 7.98
N LYS A 92 18.85 13.91 6.63
CA LYS A 92 19.16 15.19 5.94
C LYS A 92 18.22 16.32 6.38
N ARG A 93 16.95 16.00 6.66
CA ARG A 93 15.94 16.95 7.13
C ARG A 93 15.93 17.14 8.64
N LYS A 94 16.78 16.42 9.37
CA LYS A 94 16.85 16.43 10.84
C LYS A 94 15.50 16.12 11.51
N ILE A 95 14.69 15.26 10.88
CA ILE A 95 13.40 14.82 11.42
C ILE A 95 13.67 13.69 12.41
N ARG A 96 13.22 13.85 13.65
CA ARG A 96 13.34 12.83 14.69
C ARG A 96 12.35 11.71 14.43
N ALA A 97 12.68 10.50 14.87
CA ALA A 97 11.85 9.31 14.67
C ALA A 97 10.42 9.47 15.25
N GLU A 98 10.32 10.05 16.44
CA GLU A 98 9.04 10.32 17.13
C GLU A 98 8.13 11.30 16.38
N ASP A 99 8.71 12.19 15.59
CA ASP A 99 7.98 13.17 14.78
C ASP A 99 7.59 12.58 13.41
N ALA A 100 8.32 11.57 12.94
CA ALA A 100 8.09 10.97 11.64
C ALA A 100 6.80 10.13 11.60
N VAL A 101 6.11 10.20 10.47
CA VAL A 101 4.93 9.38 10.17
C VAL A 101 5.17 8.63 8.87
N ILE A 102 5.20 7.32 8.96
CA ILE A 102 5.41 6.45 7.81
C ILE A 102 4.06 5.87 7.38
N VAL A 103 3.70 6.07 6.12
CA VAL A 103 2.44 5.56 5.55
C VAL A 103 2.76 4.54 4.48
N GLY A 104 2.31 3.31 4.69
CA GLY A 104 2.42 2.23 3.71
C GLY A 104 1.07 1.86 3.14
N LEU A 105 0.98 1.72 1.82
CA LEU A 105 -0.24 1.42 1.09
C LEU A 105 -0.04 0.16 0.25
N SER A 106 -0.82 -0.91 0.51
CA SER A 106 -0.71 -2.19 -0.20
C SER A 106 0.73 -2.73 -0.11
N VAL A 107 1.39 -3.06 -1.23
CA VAL A 107 2.79 -3.51 -1.22
C VAL A 107 3.75 -2.50 -0.59
N GLY A 108 3.43 -1.22 -0.60
CA GLY A 108 4.20 -0.18 0.10
C GLY A 108 4.23 -0.35 1.62
N THR A 109 3.35 -1.18 2.19
CA THR A 109 3.38 -1.51 3.62
C THR A 109 4.62 -2.32 4.00
N TYR A 110 5.21 -3.02 3.06
CA TYR A 110 6.41 -3.82 3.26
C TYR A 110 7.62 -2.93 3.65
N PRO A 111 8.10 -1.99 2.81
CA PRO A 111 9.16 -1.08 3.21
C PRO A 111 8.74 -0.12 4.35
N ALA A 112 7.46 0.29 4.40
CA ALA A 112 6.96 1.20 5.43
C ALA A 112 7.05 0.59 6.83
N THR A 113 6.62 -0.66 6.99
CA THR A 113 6.65 -1.36 8.28
C THR A 113 8.10 -1.60 8.73
N TYR A 114 8.96 -2.01 7.81
CA TYR A 114 10.38 -2.22 8.09
C TYR A 114 11.06 -0.92 8.52
N LEU A 115 10.84 0.19 7.81
CA LEU A 115 11.38 1.51 8.17
C LEU A 115 10.85 1.97 9.54
N ALA A 116 9.54 1.94 9.75
CA ALA A 116 8.93 2.41 11.00
C ALA A 116 9.44 1.63 12.21
N ASN A 117 9.56 0.30 12.09
CA ASN A 117 10.13 -0.55 13.13
C ASN A 117 11.60 -0.19 13.43
N ARG A 118 12.40 0.02 12.39
CA ARG A 118 13.83 0.28 12.50
C ARG A 118 14.15 1.60 13.18
N ILE A 119 13.36 2.65 12.92
CA ILE A 119 13.61 3.99 13.47
C ILE A 119 12.70 4.32 14.67
N GLY A 120 11.73 3.49 15.02
CA GLY A 120 10.79 3.76 16.11
C GLY A 120 9.71 4.80 15.74
N ALA A 121 9.33 4.92 14.47
CA ALA A 121 8.36 5.90 14.01
C ALA A 121 6.91 5.41 14.10
N ARG A 122 5.95 6.34 14.02
CA ARG A 122 4.53 6.02 13.88
C ARG A 122 4.24 5.47 12.48
N LEU A 123 3.43 4.42 12.42
CA LEU A 123 3.04 3.76 11.17
C LEU A 123 1.54 3.91 10.90
N CYS A 124 1.18 4.24 9.67
CA CYS A 124 -0.14 3.98 9.11
C CYS A 124 -0.02 2.90 8.03
N SER A 125 -0.42 1.67 8.34
CA SER A 125 -0.37 0.54 7.43
C SER A 125 -1.75 0.24 6.87
N VAL A 126 -1.90 0.21 5.54
CA VAL A 126 -3.18 0.05 4.86
C VAL A 126 -3.13 -1.11 3.88
N ALA A 127 -4.04 -2.06 4.04
CA ALA A 127 -4.16 -3.26 3.20
C ALA A 127 -2.83 -4.05 3.15
N SER A 128 -2.29 -4.37 4.33
CA SER A 128 -1.04 -5.12 4.53
C SER A 128 -1.29 -6.61 4.75
N ALA A 129 -0.29 -7.42 4.39
CA ALA A 129 -0.15 -8.82 4.79
C ALA A 129 0.84 -8.95 5.95
N ASP A 130 0.78 -10.04 6.72
CA ASP A 130 1.79 -10.39 7.72
C ASP A 130 3.11 -10.81 7.08
N ARG A 131 3.01 -11.53 5.95
CA ARG A 131 4.12 -12.15 5.23
C ARG A 131 4.15 -11.70 3.79
N ALA A 132 5.24 -11.06 3.39
CA ALA A 132 5.43 -10.58 2.02
C ALA A 132 5.56 -11.73 1.01
N ASP A 133 6.23 -12.83 1.39
CA ASP A 133 6.41 -14.01 0.54
C ASP A 133 5.07 -14.67 0.19
N LEU A 134 4.19 -14.89 1.18
CA LEU A 134 2.85 -15.44 0.93
C LEU A 134 1.97 -14.49 0.13
N ALA A 135 2.04 -13.18 0.41
CA ALA A 135 1.31 -12.19 -0.37
C ALA A 135 1.75 -12.19 -1.85
N ILE A 136 3.06 -12.35 -2.13
CA ILE A 136 3.57 -12.49 -3.50
C ILE A 136 3.12 -13.83 -4.11
N TRP A 137 3.10 -14.92 -3.33
CA TRP A 137 2.88 -16.27 -3.85
C TRP A 137 1.42 -16.62 -4.07
N GLU A 138 0.52 -16.12 -3.23
CA GLU A 138 -0.90 -16.49 -3.22
C GLU A 138 -1.82 -15.42 -3.79
N SER A 139 -1.37 -14.17 -3.89
CA SER A 139 -2.19 -13.09 -4.44
C SER A 139 -2.52 -13.31 -5.92
N PRO A 140 -3.76 -13.12 -6.35
CA PRO A 140 -4.11 -13.17 -7.78
C PRO A 140 -3.40 -12.08 -8.60
N ALA A 141 -3.02 -10.94 -7.98
CA ALA A 141 -2.31 -9.85 -8.65
C ALA A 141 -0.88 -10.24 -9.08
N THR A 142 -0.28 -11.23 -8.44
CA THR A 142 1.11 -11.64 -8.64
C THR A 142 1.25 -12.99 -9.36
N ARG A 143 0.15 -13.54 -9.89
CA ARG A 143 0.15 -14.83 -10.57
C ARG A 143 1.22 -14.95 -11.68
N VAL A 144 1.42 -13.89 -12.46
CA VAL A 144 2.43 -13.85 -13.52
C VAL A 144 3.85 -13.91 -12.94
N ILE A 145 4.09 -13.21 -11.83
CA ILE A 145 5.38 -13.25 -11.10
C ILE A 145 5.66 -14.67 -10.60
N LYS A 146 4.69 -15.29 -9.94
CA LYS A 146 4.79 -16.70 -9.49
C LYS A 146 5.15 -17.64 -10.65
N HIS A 147 4.45 -17.52 -11.79
CA HIS A 147 4.73 -18.36 -12.96
C HIS A 147 6.16 -18.14 -13.49
N ARG A 148 6.62 -16.89 -13.57
CA ARG A 148 7.99 -16.57 -13.97
C ARG A 148 9.02 -17.11 -12.98
N ALA A 149 8.76 -16.99 -11.67
CA ALA A 149 9.62 -17.53 -10.62
C ALA A 149 9.80 -19.04 -10.76
N LEU A 150 8.70 -19.78 -10.93
CA LEU A 150 8.73 -21.22 -11.13
C LEU A 150 9.54 -21.61 -12.38
N LYS A 151 9.41 -20.88 -13.49
CA LYS A 151 10.22 -21.11 -14.70
C LYS A 151 11.73 -20.88 -14.49
N LYS A 152 12.09 -20.05 -13.49
CA LYS A 152 13.49 -19.79 -13.10
C LYS A 152 13.98 -20.70 -11.98
N GLY A 153 13.17 -21.66 -11.54
CA GLY A 153 13.51 -22.58 -10.46
C GLY A 153 13.30 -22.04 -9.04
N PHE A 154 12.66 -20.85 -8.89
CA PHE A 154 12.34 -20.31 -7.57
C PHE A 154 10.96 -20.78 -7.12
N GLY A 155 10.89 -21.45 -5.97
CA GLY A 155 9.65 -21.83 -5.28
C GLY A 155 9.37 -20.93 -4.07
N LEU A 156 8.26 -21.18 -3.37
CA LEU A 156 7.89 -20.45 -2.15
C LEU A 156 9.00 -20.51 -1.09
N ALA A 157 9.70 -21.65 -0.96
CA ALA A 157 10.77 -21.79 0.01
C ALA A 157 11.90 -20.75 -0.17
N HIS A 158 12.30 -20.47 -1.40
CA HIS A 158 13.29 -19.44 -1.71
C HIS A 158 12.82 -18.03 -1.32
N TYR A 159 11.52 -17.73 -1.54
CA TYR A 159 10.94 -16.46 -1.08
C TYR A 159 10.90 -16.39 0.45
N SER A 160 10.48 -17.48 1.12
CA SER A 160 10.41 -17.52 2.57
C SER A 160 11.79 -17.35 3.23
N GLU A 161 12.80 -17.95 2.67
CA GLU A 161 14.18 -17.84 3.14
C GLU A 161 14.73 -16.42 2.97
N LEU A 162 14.69 -15.89 1.73
CA LEU A 162 15.29 -14.59 1.41
C LEU A 162 14.55 -13.40 2.00
N LEU A 163 13.22 -13.47 2.12
CA LEU A 163 12.42 -12.42 2.73
C LEU A 163 12.31 -12.57 4.27
N HIS A 164 12.86 -13.63 4.85
CA HIS A 164 12.90 -13.80 6.31
C HIS A 164 13.54 -12.57 6.98
N GLY A 165 13.02 -12.17 8.12
CA GLY A 165 13.46 -10.97 8.86
C GLY A 165 12.93 -9.65 8.32
N SER A 166 12.33 -9.64 7.10
CA SER A 166 11.76 -8.44 6.49
C SER A 166 10.23 -8.46 6.36
N HIS A 167 9.59 -9.54 6.79
CA HIS A 167 8.12 -9.62 6.80
C HIS A 167 7.48 -8.56 7.70
N PRO A 168 6.32 -7.97 7.33
CA PRO A 168 5.65 -6.99 8.19
C PRO A 168 5.42 -7.50 9.62
N ALA A 169 4.94 -8.74 9.81
CA ALA A 169 4.70 -9.28 11.16
C ALA A 169 5.98 -9.39 12.03
N GLN A 170 7.15 -9.52 11.42
CA GLN A 170 8.43 -9.59 12.11
C GLN A 170 9.00 -8.21 12.47
N ASN A 171 8.42 -7.15 11.93
CA ASN A 171 8.88 -5.78 12.05
C ASN A 171 7.84 -4.88 12.74
N LEU A 172 7.24 -5.34 13.83
CA LEU A 172 6.22 -4.59 14.57
C LEU A 172 6.69 -4.12 15.94
N ALA A 173 7.66 -4.78 16.55
CA ALA A 173 8.02 -4.58 17.97
C ALA A 173 8.61 -3.19 18.26
N GLY A 174 9.33 -2.59 17.30
CA GLY A 174 9.92 -1.26 17.42
C GLY A 174 9.03 -0.13 16.91
N ILE A 175 7.83 -0.42 16.41
CA ILE A 175 6.92 0.61 15.90
C ILE A 175 6.37 1.44 17.06
N ALA A 176 6.31 2.77 16.89
CA ALA A 176 5.79 3.67 17.90
C ALA A 176 4.31 3.35 18.26
N PRO A 177 3.91 3.54 19.54
CA PRO A 177 2.52 3.36 19.97
C PRO A 177 1.57 4.30 19.20
N ASN A 178 0.26 3.99 19.26
CA ASN A 178 -0.79 4.72 18.54
C ASN A 178 -0.65 4.69 16.99
N SER A 179 0.08 3.71 16.46
CA SER A 179 0.09 3.42 15.04
C SER A 179 -1.25 2.86 14.56
N VAL A 180 -1.58 3.08 13.28
CA VAL A 180 -2.89 2.77 12.70
C VAL A 180 -2.75 1.69 11.65
N PHE A 181 -3.60 0.66 11.74
CA PHE A 181 -3.66 -0.44 10.77
C PHE A 181 -5.07 -0.53 10.18
N VAL A 182 -5.19 -0.36 8.87
CA VAL A 182 -6.47 -0.41 8.15
C VAL A 182 -6.52 -1.68 7.31
N VAL A 183 -7.44 -2.57 7.62
CA VAL A 183 -7.55 -3.90 7.01
C VAL A 183 -8.89 -4.06 6.31
N GLY A 184 -8.87 -4.43 5.04
CA GLY A 184 -10.07 -4.79 4.26
C GLY A 184 -10.46 -6.25 4.51
N GLN A 185 -11.65 -6.49 5.04
CA GLN A 185 -12.10 -7.86 5.34
C GLN A 185 -12.38 -8.68 4.09
N ARG A 186 -12.77 -8.02 2.98
CA ARG A 186 -13.06 -8.63 1.68
C ARG A 186 -11.97 -8.35 0.63
N ASP A 187 -10.74 -8.05 1.10
CA ASP A 187 -9.61 -7.78 0.22
C ASP A 187 -9.20 -9.06 -0.53
N PRO A 188 -9.32 -9.10 -1.87
CA PRO A 188 -9.02 -10.30 -2.65
C PRO A 188 -7.52 -10.49 -2.90
N TYR A 189 -6.69 -9.45 -2.66
CA TYR A 189 -5.25 -9.51 -2.91
C TYR A 189 -4.43 -9.95 -1.70
N ILE A 190 -5.00 -9.80 -0.51
CA ILE A 190 -4.37 -10.22 0.73
C ILE A 190 -5.00 -11.55 1.17
N PRO A 191 -4.25 -12.66 1.16
CA PRO A 191 -4.76 -13.96 1.60
C PRO A 191 -5.38 -13.88 3.00
N PRO A 192 -6.49 -14.59 3.28
CA PRO A 192 -7.17 -14.54 4.58
C PRO A 192 -6.27 -14.90 5.77
N ASN A 193 -5.41 -15.92 5.61
CA ASN A 193 -4.41 -16.33 6.58
C ASN A 193 -3.41 -15.20 6.89
N CYS A 194 -2.95 -14.48 5.86
CA CYS A 194 -2.06 -13.34 6.02
C CYS A 194 -2.71 -12.16 6.75
N ARG A 195 -4.02 -11.93 6.55
CA ARG A 195 -4.76 -10.92 7.33
C ARG A 195 -4.88 -11.31 8.80
N THR A 196 -5.20 -12.57 9.06
CA THR A 196 -5.31 -13.09 10.43
C THR A 196 -3.96 -13.05 11.15
N GLY A 197 -2.89 -13.50 10.50
CA GLY A 197 -1.52 -13.45 11.03
C GLY A 197 -1.08 -12.03 11.37
N LEU A 198 -1.38 -11.06 10.48
CA LEU A 198 -1.09 -9.66 10.75
C LEU A 198 -1.82 -9.14 12.00
N LEU A 199 -3.11 -9.42 12.14
CA LEU A 199 -3.90 -8.98 13.29
C LEU A 199 -3.37 -9.57 14.61
N GLN A 200 -2.98 -10.83 14.60
CA GLN A 200 -2.36 -11.49 15.76
C GLN A 200 -1.01 -10.86 16.10
N ALA A 201 -0.17 -10.61 15.10
CA ALA A 201 1.12 -9.98 15.31
C ALA A 201 1.01 -8.53 15.83
N ILE A 202 0.05 -7.74 15.33
CA ILE A 202 -0.24 -6.40 15.85
C ILE A 202 -0.65 -6.45 17.31
N ALA A 203 -1.59 -7.32 17.66
CA ALA A 203 -2.08 -7.45 19.04
C ALA A 203 -0.96 -7.83 20.02
N LYS A 204 0.02 -8.63 19.55
CA LYS A 204 1.15 -9.08 20.36
C LYS A 204 2.25 -8.02 20.52
N HIS A 205 2.52 -7.23 19.48
CA HIS A 205 3.76 -6.46 19.41
C HIS A 205 3.57 -4.93 19.38
N VAL A 206 2.39 -4.40 18.99
CA VAL A 206 2.20 -2.96 18.89
C VAL A 206 1.32 -2.43 20.01
N ARG A 207 1.95 -1.73 20.96
CA ARG A 207 1.24 -1.13 22.08
C ARG A 207 0.27 -0.05 21.60
N ALA A 208 -0.97 -0.07 22.11
CA ALA A 208 -2.01 0.91 21.80
C ALA A 208 -2.28 1.07 20.28
N ALA A 209 -2.09 -0.01 19.48
CA ALA A 209 -2.40 0.02 18.06
C ALA A 209 -3.89 0.27 17.83
N GLN A 210 -4.20 1.14 16.87
CA GLN A 210 -5.56 1.29 16.38
C GLN A 210 -5.77 0.40 15.15
N VAL A 211 -6.56 -0.66 15.29
CA VAL A 211 -6.91 -1.57 14.20
C VAL A 211 -8.30 -1.26 13.69
N ILE A 212 -8.40 -0.94 12.40
CA ILE A 212 -9.63 -0.57 11.70
C ILE A 212 -9.94 -1.65 10.68
N LYS A 213 -10.99 -2.41 10.94
CA LYS A 213 -11.49 -3.44 10.02
C LYS A 213 -12.61 -2.85 9.18
N LEU A 214 -12.42 -2.85 7.86
CA LEU A 214 -13.41 -2.35 6.91
C LEU A 214 -14.05 -3.52 6.16
N ASP A 215 -15.37 -3.55 6.07
CA ASP A 215 -16.08 -4.46 5.18
C ASP A 215 -15.94 -3.98 3.72
N ALA A 216 -14.72 -4.09 3.19
CA ALA A 216 -14.32 -3.52 1.91
C ALA A 216 -13.29 -4.40 1.20
N GLY A 217 -13.27 -4.32 -0.13
CA GLY A 217 -12.20 -4.82 -0.98
C GLY A 217 -10.96 -3.92 -0.94
N HIS A 218 -9.93 -4.27 -1.69
CA HIS A 218 -8.62 -3.61 -1.66
C HIS A 218 -8.69 -2.12 -1.95
N PHE A 219 -9.26 -1.75 -3.11
CA PHE A 219 -9.33 -0.36 -3.53
C PHE A 219 -10.15 0.52 -2.57
N LYS A 220 -11.30 0.02 -2.11
CA LYS A 220 -12.12 0.75 -1.11
C LYS A 220 -11.39 0.92 0.21
N THR A 221 -10.58 -0.06 0.62
CA THR A 221 -9.75 0.05 1.81
C THR A 221 -8.73 1.17 1.66
N LEU A 222 -8.04 1.23 0.51
CA LEU A 222 -7.09 2.31 0.20
C LEU A 222 -7.76 3.69 0.20
N THR A 223 -8.89 3.86 -0.50
CA THR A 223 -9.59 5.16 -0.58
C THR A 223 -10.17 5.60 0.75
N ALA A 224 -10.69 4.68 1.55
CA ALA A 224 -11.24 4.98 2.87
C ALA A 224 -10.16 5.32 3.91
N SER A 225 -8.91 4.90 3.69
CA SER A 225 -7.82 5.09 4.66
C SER A 225 -7.48 6.54 4.94
N GLY A 226 -7.72 7.44 3.98
CA GLY A 226 -7.37 8.85 4.10
C GLY A 226 -7.96 9.57 5.32
N ARG A 227 -9.15 9.17 5.78
CA ARG A 227 -9.76 9.71 7.02
C ARG A 227 -8.98 9.30 8.27
N TYR A 228 -8.48 8.06 8.31
CA TYR A 228 -7.73 7.53 9.44
C TYR A 228 -6.31 8.08 9.48
N GLN A 229 -5.70 8.30 8.31
CA GLN A 229 -4.43 8.99 8.20
C GLN A 229 -4.54 10.41 8.78
N ARG A 230 -5.62 11.17 8.47
CA ARG A 230 -5.85 12.50 9.06
C ARG A 230 -6.08 12.43 10.57
N ALA A 231 -6.89 11.46 11.03
CA ALA A 231 -7.17 11.30 12.45
C ALA A 231 -5.89 11.01 13.25
N MET A 232 -5.00 10.17 12.72
CA MET A 232 -3.70 9.87 13.35
C MET A 232 -2.83 11.12 13.55
N LEU A 233 -2.94 12.11 12.66
CA LEU A 233 -2.22 13.37 12.76
C LEU A 233 -2.97 14.46 13.54
N GLY A 234 -4.15 14.15 14.12
CA GLY A 234 -4.97 15.15 14.79
C GLY A 234 -5.61 16.19 13.85
N ILE A 235 -5.58 15.95 12.54
CA ILE A 235 -6.17 16.85 11.54
C ILE A 235 -7.69 16.67 11.56
N LYS A 236 -8.41 17.69 12.05
CA LYS A 236 -9.87 17.68 12.04
C LYS A 236 -10.39 17.54 10.61
N THR A 237 -11.23 16.53 10.38
CA THR A 237 -11.89 16.37 9.09
C THR A 237 -12.94 17.46 8.95
N VAL A 238 -12.63 18.51 8.20
CA VAL A 238 -13.67 19.47 7.79
C VAL A 238 -14.66 18.70 6.93
N ARG A 239 -15.89 18.52 7.42
CA ARG A 239 -16.98 17.98 6.62
C ARG A 239 -17.23 18.96 5.47
N ARG A 240 -16.49 18.81 4.36
CA ARG A 240 -16.92 19.43 3.09
C ARG A 240 -18.27 18.79 2.77
N LYS A 241 -19.33 19.60 2.76
CA LYS A 241 -20.61 19.20 2.16
C LYS A 241 -20.27 18.52 0.84
N LEU A 242 -20.65 17.24 0.73
CA LEU A 242 -20.53 16.52 -0.53
C LEU A 242 -21.19 17.40 -1.58
N TRP A 243 -20.42 17.95 -2.50
CA TRP A 243 -20.95 18.48 -3.73
C TRP A 243 -21.72 17.31 -4.33
N ARG A 244 -23.05 17.40 -4.29
CA ARG A 244 -23.91 16.55 -5.12
C ARG A 244 -23.41 16.82 -6.53
N MET A 245 -22.80 15.83 -7.16
CA MET A 245 -22.59 15.90 -8.60
C MET A 245 -23.94 16.20 -9.21
N PRO A 246 -24.06 17.24 -10.05
CA PRO A 246 -25.29 17.45 -10.78
C PRO A 246 -25.58 16.16 -11.54
N ALA A 247 -26.81 15.68 -11.43
CA ALA A 247 -27.26 14.52 -12.20
C ALA A 247 -26.97 14.81 -13.68
N TRP A 248 -26.15 13.96 -14.29
CA TRP A 248 -25.87 14.08 -15.72
C TRP A 248 -27.20 13.86 -16.44
N PRO A 249 -27.69 14.81 -17.25
CA PRO A 249 -28.94 14.61 -17.97
C PRO A 249 -28.65 13.59 -19.08
N PHE A 250 -29.02 12.34 -18.85
CA PHE A 250 -29.23 11.43 -19.96
C PHE A 250 -30.40 12.00 -20.78
N ARG A 251 -30.09 12.73 -21.85
CA ARG A 251 -31.08 12.98 -22.90
C ARG A 251 -31.36 11.64 -23.56
N GLY A 252 -32.57 11.13 -23.33
CA GLY A 252 -33.09 9.98 -24.05
C GLY A 252 -33.01 10.29 -25.54
N ALA A 253 -32.37 9.40 -26.29
CA ALA A 253 -32.40 9.37 -27.73
C ALA A 253 -33.87 9.16 -28.13
N GLY A 254 -34.41 10.12 -28.90
CA GLY A 254 -35.79 10.12 -29.33
C GLY A 254 -36.18 8.87 -30.11
N GLU A 255 -37.31 8.30 -29.72
CA GLU A 255 -38.08 7.35 -30.51
C GLU A 255 -38.41 7.98 -31.86
N ARG A 256 -37.86 7.48 -32.94
CA ARG A 256 -38.37 7.75 -34.29
C ARG A 256 -39.53 6.80 -34.50
N SER A 257 -40.72 7.37 -34.55
CA SER A 257 -41.94 6.71 -34.97
C SER A 257 -41.78 6.24 -36.43
N PRO A 258 -42.16 5.03 -36.78
CA PRO A 258 -42.17 4.60 -38.18
C PRO A 258 -43.39 5.20 -38.87
N ALA A 259 -43.17 5.83 -40.03
CA ALA A 259 -44.21 6.24 -40.97
C ALA A 259 -44.88 4.99 -41.56
N SER A 260 -46.15 4.89 -41.42
CA SER A 260 -47.01 3.90 -42.13
C SER A 260 -47.43 4.45 -43.51
N PRO A 261 -47.81 3.53 -44.43
CA PRO A 261 -47.79 3.69 -45.89
C PRO A 261 -48.81 4.64 -46.48
#